data_cb15f0853a25892ce5efe688ae772267
#
_entry.id   cb15f0853a25892ce5efe688ae772267
#
_cell.length_a   1.000
_cell.length_b   1.000
_cell.length_c   1.000
_cell.angle_alpha   90.00
_cell.angle_beta   90.00
_cell.angle_gamma   90.00
#
_symmetry.space_group_name_H-M   'P 1'
#
loop_
_entity.id
_entity.type
_entity.pdbx_description
1 polymer ?
#
loop_
_entity_poly.entity_id
_entity_poly.type
_entity_poly.pdbx_seq_one_letter_code
_entity_poly.pdbx_strand_id
1 'polypeptide(L)'
;MKLELNPLVDKYMIDGCMRCKYGATLECKVNTWREELETLRQIVLESGLKEEIKWGIPVYTLHNKNIVSISAFKESANLSFFKGVLLKDEEKILTQQGNIQSGRIIKFTNVKEIEKLKDILSSYILEAITIEEKGQKVEMNKNPEPIPEELTVFFEKDPTFKKAFFNLTPGRQRGYIIYFSQSKNPQTRINRIEKYKQQIFEGIGFHDNYKSKK
;
A
#
# COMPACT_ATOMS: atom_id res chain seq x y z
N MET A 1 26.82 -9.87 -13.56
CA MET A 1 25.57 -9.64 -14.31
C MET A 1 25.42 -8.14 -14.55
N LYS A 2 25.17 -7.67 -15.78
CA LYS A 2 24.97 -6.24 -16.02
C LYS A 2 23.60 -5.85 -15.42
N LEU A 3 23.59 -4.92 -14.47
CA LEU A 3 22.36 -4.38 -13.91
C LEU A 3 21.59 -3.67 -15.04
N GLU A 4 20.39 -4.12 -15.34
CA GLU A 4 19.54 -3.54 -16.38
C GLU A 4 18.72 -2.42 -15.76
N LEU A 5 19.25 -1.19 -15.85
CA LEU A 5 18.60 0.01 -15.32
C LEU A 5 17.43 0.43 -16.22
N ASN A 6 16.34 0.84 -15.60
CA ASN A 6 15.16 1.33 -16.30
C ASN A 6 15.16 2.86 -16.37
N PRO A 7 15.23 3.48 -17.57
CA PRO A 7 15.26 4.94 -17.72
C PRO A 7 14.05 5.66 -17.11
N LEU A 8 12.91 4.98 -16.99
CA LEU A 8 11.73 5.55 -16.32
C LEU A 8 11.92 5.65 -14.80
N VAL A 9 12.71 4.76 -14.21
CA VAL A 9 13.08 4.85 -12.79
C VAL A 9 14.11 5.96 -12.58
N ASP A 10 15.06 6.13 -13.51
CA ASP A 10 15.97 7.28 -13.49
C ASP A 10 15.19 8.59 -13.54
N LYS A 11 14.21 8.68 -14.44
CA LYS A 11 13.31 9.83 -14.51
C LYS A 11 12.52 10.07 -13.21
N TYR A 12 12.03 9.00 -12.57
CA TYR A 12 11.37 9.11 -11.26
C TYR A 12 12.30 9.70 -10.19
N MET A 13 13.57 9.29 -10.17
CA MET A 13 14.56 9.83 -9.21
C MET A 13 14.89 11.30 -9.47
N ILE A 14 14.88 11.76 -10.75
CA ILE A 14 15.19 13.14 -11.15
C ILE A 14 13.97 14.04 -11.00
N ASP A 15 12.83 13.66 -11.60
CA ASP A 15 11.65 14.51 -11.75
C ASP A 15 10.66 14.36 -10.56
N GLY A 16 10.84 13.32 -9.75
CA GLY A 16 9.91 13.03 -8.65
C GLY A 16 8.74 12.14 -9.05
N CYS A 17 7.81 11.94 -8.12
CA CYS A 17 6.76 10.91 -8.23
C CYS A 17 5.64 11.24 -9.25
N MET A 18 5.53 12.46 -9.74
CA MET A 18 4.48 12.94 -10.66
C MET A 18 3.03 12.58 -10.25
N ARG A 19 2.82 12.23 -8.96
CA ARG A 19 1.53 11.74 -8.42
C ARG A 19 0.83 12.76 -7.52
N CYS A 20 1.53 13.78 -7.11
CA CYS A 20 1.01 14.84 -6.25
C CYS A 20 1.23 16.21 -6.91
N LYS A 21 0.67 17.26 -6.34
CA LYS A 21 0.84 18.66 -6.80
C LYS A 21 2.29 19.14 -6.81
N TYR A 22 3.18 18.45 -6.14
CA TYR A 22 4.61 18.76 -6.06
C TYR A 22 5.46 17.94 -7.04
N GLY A 23 4.85 17.10 -7.89
CA GLY A 23 5.57 16.38 -8.96
C GLY A 23 6.39 17.37 -9.81
N ALA A 24 7.60 17.01 -10.18
CA ALA A 24 8.57 17.85 -10.89
C ALA A 24 8.99 19.14 -10.14
N THR A 25 8.80 19.22 -8.82
CA THR A 25 9.28 20.33 -7.99
C THR A 25 10.21 19.85 -6.87
N LEU A 26 10.97 20.76 -6.29
CA LEU A 26 11.87 20.45 -5.16
C LEU A 26 11.11 19.97 -3.91
N GLU A 27 9.83 20.32 -3.76
CA GLU A 27 9.01 19.87 -2.63
C GLU A 27 8.51 18.43 -2.77
N CYS A 28 8.71 17.78 -3.92
CA CYS A 28 8.39 16.36 -4.07
C CYS A 28 9.20 15.52 -3.07
N LYS A 29 8.53 14.62 -2.37
CA LYS A 29 9.18 13.79 -1.34
C LYS A 29 10.24 12.83 -1.89
N VAL A 30 10.21 12.51 -3.17
CA VAL A 30 11.32 11.80 -3.84
C VAL A 30 12.60 12.61 -3.75
N ASN A 31 12.53 13.94 -3.92
CA ASN A 31 13.71 14.79 -3.78
C ASN A 31 14.20 14.92 -2.33
N THR A 32 13.25 14.91 -1.36
CA THR A 32 13.59 14.91 0.08
C THR A 32 14.37 13.65 0.48
N TRP A 33 13.98 12.48 -0.05
CA TRP A 33 14.52 11.17 0.30
C TRP A 33 15.35 10.54 -0.82
N ARG A 34 16.00 11.37 -1.64
CA ARG A 34 16.72 10.91 -2.84
C ARG A 34 17.83 9.92 -2.49
N GLU A 35 18.68 10.25 -1.54
CA GLU A 35 19.82 9.43 -1.16
C GLU A 35 19.36 8.07 -0.61
N GLU A 36 18.33 8.07 0.22
CA GLU A 36 17.75 6.84 0.76
C GLU A 36 17.14 5.98 -0.36
N LEU A 37 16.43 6.59 -1.30
CA LEU A 37 15.83 5.86 -2.42
C LEU A 37 16.89 5.30 -3.37
N GLU A 38 17.95 6.03 -3.66
CA GLU A 38 19.06 5.58 -4.49
C GLU A 38 19.81 4.41 -3.82
N THR A 39 20.06 4.51 -2.51
CA THR A 39 20.67 3.43 -1.73
C THR A 39 19.80 2.18 -1.70
N LEU A 40 18.49 2.31 -1.45
CA LEU A 40 17.54 1.21 -1.51
C LEU A 40 17.46 0.59 -2.90
N ARG A 41 17.44 1.42 -3.97
CA ARG A 41 17.46 0.98 -5.35
C ARG A 41 18.65 0.07 -5.63
N GLN A 42 19.84 0.48 -5.21
CA GLN A 42 21.06 -0.29 -5.40
C GLN A 42 20.97 -1.65 -4.72
N ILE A 43 20.54 -1.71 -3.45
CA ILE A 43 20.40 -2.95 -2.69
C ILE A 43 19.40 -3.89 -3.39
N VAL A 44 18.27 -3.36 -3.86
CA VAL A 44 17.27 -4.18 -4.55
C VAL A 44 17.77 -4.71 -5.89
N LEU A 45 18.47 -3.89 -6.67
CA LEU A 45 19.04 -4.30 -7.95
C LEU A 45 20.12 -5.40 -7.81
N GLU A 46 20.88 -5.40 -6.73
CA GLU A 46 21.86 -6.44 -6.42
C GLU A 46 21.22 -7.83 -6.29
N SER A 47 19.90 -7.92 -5.99
CA SER A 47 19.16 -9.17 -5.94
C SER A 47 18.79 -9.77 -7.29
N GLY A 48 19.02 -9.07 -8.40
CA GLY A 48 18.71 -9.51 -9.76
C GLY A 48 17.24 -9.32 -10.17
N LEU A 49 16.44 -8.62 -9.37
CA LEU A 49 15.07 -8.26 -9.74
C LEU A 49 15.06 -7.26 -10.89
N LYS A 50 14.08 -7.38 -11.80
CA LYS A 50 13.83 -6.41 -12.86
C LYS A 50 13.10 -5.20 -12.31
N GLU A 51 13.60 -3.99 -12.58
CA GLU A 51 12.91 -2.77 -12.17
C GLU A 51 11.93 -2.27 -13.23
N GLU A 52 10.77 -1.79 -12.77
CA GLU A 52 9.69 -1.25 -13.59
C GLU A 52 9.05 -0.05 -12.87
N ILE A 53 8.35 0.82 -13.61
CA ILE A 53 7.44 1.81 -13.01
C ILE A 53 6.02 1.25 -13.05
N LYS A 54 5.42 1.08 -11.87
CA LYS A 54 4.00 0.74 -11.69
C LYS A 54 3.36 1.71 -10.69
N TRP A 55 2.17 2.18 -11.01
CA TRP A 55 1.45 3.16 -10.18
C TRP A 55 2.28 4.42 -9.86
N GLY A 56 3.23 4.78 -10.74
CA GLY A 56 4.10 5.96 -10.57
C GLY A 56 5.17 5.81 -9.48
N ILE A 57 5.57 4.59 -9.16
CA ILE A 57 6.70 4.29 -8.26
C ILE A 57 7.57 3.15 -8.85
N PRO A 58 8.86 3.07 -8.45
CA PRO A 58 9.69 1.92 -8.77
C PRO A 58 9.15 0.64 -8.09
N VAL A 59 8.94 -0.38 -8.91
CA VAL A 59 8.52 -1.73 -8.50
C VAL A 59 9.50 -2.73 -9.08
N TYR A 60 9.93 -3.67 -8.26
CA TYR A 60 10.90 -4.68 -8.65
C TYR A 60 10.20 -6.03 -8.75
N THR A 61 10.40 -6.70 -9.88
CA THR A 61 9.60 -7.86 -10.29
C THR A 61 10.47 -9.08 -10.59
N LEU A 62 9.88 -10.27 -10.37
CA LEU A 62 10.39 -11.55 -10.82
C LEU A 62 9.31 -12.24 -11.67
N HIS A 63 9.62 -12.61 -12.92
CA HIS A 63 8.66 -13.26 -13.84
C HIS A 63 7.31 -12.51 -13.92
N ASN A 64 7.35 -11.17 -14.01
CA ASN A 64 6.19 -10.27 -14.02
C ASN A 64 5.37 -10.25 -12.71
N LYS A 65 5.87 -10.83 -11.62
CA LYS A 65 5.27 -10.75 -10.28
C LYS A 65 5.96 -9.67 -9.47
N ASN A 66 5.19 -8.84 -8.78
CA ASN A 66 5.72 -7.77 -7.95
C ASN A 66 6.28 -8.34 -6.64
N ILE A 67 7.55 -8.11 -6.35
CA ILE A 67 8.24 -8.57 -5.16
C ILE A 67 8.36 -7.46 -4.13
N VAL A 68 9.05 -6.37 -4.51
CA VAL A 68 9.23 -5.21 -3.65
C VAL A 68 9.00 -3.91 -4.43
N SER A 69 8.81 -2.82 -3.71
CA SER A 69 8.79 -1.47 -4.27
C SER A 69 9.47 -0.48 -3.34
N ILE A 70 10.03 0.59 -3.92
CA ILE A 70 10.55 1.72 -3.15
C ILE A 70 9.67 2.95 -3.39
N SER A 71 9.49 3.77 -2.35
CA SER A 71 8.65 4.95 -2.44
C SER A 71 9.01 5.99 -1.40
N ALA A 72 8.69 7.26 -1.69
CA ALA A 72 8.82 8.37 -0.76
C ALA A 72 7.45 8.73 -0.17
N PHE A 73 7.36 8.74 1.17
CA PHE A 73 6.23 9.34 1.89
C PHE A 73 6.65 10.68 2.51
N LYS A 74 5.73 11.33 3.20
CA LYS A 74 6.00 12.62 3.82
C LYS A 74 7.16 12.54 4.82
N GLU A 75 7.19 11.47 5.63
CA GLU A 75 8.06 11.30 6.78
C GLU A 75 9.15 10.22 6.59
N SER A 76 9.22 9.56 5.43
CA SER A 76 10.18 8.47 5.23
C SER A 76 10.37 8.06 3.76
N ALA A 77 11.56 7.54 3.44
CA ALA A 77 11.75 6.59 2.35
C ALA A 77 11.32 5.19 2.79
N ASN A 78 10.80 4.38 1.86
CA ASN A 78 10.20 3.10 2.22
C ASN A 78 10.61 1.99 1.27
N LEU A 79 10.93 0.83 1.83
CA LEU A 79 11.00 -0.45 1.13
C LEU A 79 9.75 -1.26 1.49
N SER A 80 8.96 -1.63 0.49
CA SER A 80 7.70 -2.34 0.66
C SER A 80 7.75 -3.73 0.04
N PHE A 81 7.30 -4.73 0.76
CA PHE A 81 7.22 -6.14 0.33
C PHE A 81 5.76 -6.49 0.04
N PHE A 82 5.44 -6.96 -1.19
CA PHE A 82 4.05 -7.25 -1.59
C PHE A 82 3.43 -8.43 -0.84
N LYS A 83 4.24 -9.43 -0.49
CA LYS A 83 3.86 -10.57 0.35
C LYS A 83 4.55 -10.54 1.71
N GLY A 84 4.81 -9.35 2.25
CA GLY A 84 5.63 -9.14 3.45
C GLY A 84 5.11 -9.85 4.70
N VAL A 85 3.80 -10.17 4.76
CA VAL A 85 3.22 -10.96 5.85
C VAL A 85 3.77 -12.39 5.92
N LEU A 86 4.37 -12.91 4.83
CA LEU A 86 4.95 -14.25 4.76
C LEU A 86 6.43 -14.27 5.11
N LEU A 87 7.08 -13.12 5.26
CA LEU A 87 8.47 -13.03 5.71
C LEU A 87 8.58 -13.37 7.19
N LYS A 88 9.66 -14.01 7.58
CA LYS A 88 9.90 -14.42 8.98
C LYS A 88 10.09 -13.22 9.91
N ASP A 89 10.65 -12.11 9.38
CA ASP A 89 10.88 -10.87 10.11
C ASP A 89 11.62 -11.09 11.44
N GLU A 90 12.74 -11.80 11.41
CA GLU A 90 13.55 -12.14 12.59
C GLU A 90 13.99 -10.88 13.35
N GLU A 91 14.30 -9.79 12.63
CA GLU A 91 14.70 -8.51 13.21
C GLU A 91 13.51 -7.62 13.66
N LYS A 92 12.27 -8.04 13.39
CA LYS A 92 11.03 -7.32 13.77
C LYS A 92 10.98 -5.87 13.27
N ILE A 93 11.45 -5.64 12.04
CA ILE A 93 11.53 -4.33 11.40
C ILE A 93 10.38 -4.06 10.40
N LEU A 94 9.58 -5.09 10.07
CA LEU A 94 8.45 -4.96 9.18
C LEU A 94 7.24 -4.36 9.88
N THR A 95 6.61 -3.38 9.25
CA THR A 95 5.39 -2.76 9.77
C THR A 95 4.24 -2.91 8.79
N GLN A 96 3.03 -3.08 9.31
CA GLN A 96 1.82 -3.05 8.51
C GLN A 96 1.43 -1.61 8.20
N GLN A 97 1.10 -1.32 6.94
CA GLN A 97 0.62 0.00 6.54
C GLN A 97 -0.92 -0.01 6.48
N GLY A 98 -1.54 0.73 7.38
CA GLY A 98 -3.00 0.79 7.47
C GLY A 98 -3.59 -0.62 7.58
N ASN A 99 -4.60 -0.92 6.75
CA ASN A 99 -5.32 -2.20 6.76
C ASN A 99 -4.84 -3.17 5.66
N ILE A 100 -3.62 -2.99 5.14
CA ILE A 100 -3.07 -3.89 4.12
C ILE A 100 -2.74 -5.23 4.76
N GLN A 101 -3.40 -6.31 4.31
CA GLN A 101 -3.20 -7.65 4.88
C GLN A 101 -1.90 -8.30 4.42
N SER A 102 -1.56 -8.23 3.14
CA SER A 102 -0.41 -8.92 2.55
C SER A 102 0.91 -8.16 2.66
N GLY A 103 0.86 -6.85 2.43
CA GLY A 103 2.07 -6.02 2.36
C GLY A 103 2.65 -5.67 3.74
N ARG A 104 3.97 -5.49 3.77
CA ARG A 104 4.71 -4.92 4.91
C ARG A 104 5.71 -3.91 4.40
N ILE A 105 6.06 -2.94 5.22
CA ILE A 105 7.04 -1.91 4.87
C ILE A 105 8.10 -1.76 5.95
N ILE A 106 9.29 -1.35 5.51
CA ILE A 106 10.35 -0.81 6.35
C ILE A 106 10.46 0.67 6.00
N LYS A 107 10.55 1.53 7.02
CA LYS A 107 10.66 2.99 6.88
C LYS A 107 12.05 3.44 7.28
N PHE A 108 12.62 4.34 6.49
CA PHE A 108 13.93 4.92 6.72
C PHE A 108 13.85 6.44 6.74
N THR A 109 14.63 7.05 7.62
CA THR A 109 14.73 8.51 7.77
C THR A 109 16.15 9.02 7.52
N ASN A 110 17.11 8.13 7.31
CA ASN A 110 18.48 8.46 6.91
C ASN A 110 19.19 7.27 6.26
N VAL A 111 20.18 7.56 5.42
CA VAL A 111 20.97 6.59 4.65
C VAL A 111 21.74 5.63 5.56
N LYS A 112 22.28 6.10 6.69
CA LYS A 112 23.09 5.26 7.61
C LYS A 112 22.30 4.08 8.18
N GLU A 113 20.98 4.24 8.40
CA GLU A 113 20.10 3.13 8.80
C GLU A 113 20.03 2.07 7.71
N ILE A 114 19.91 2.49 6.44
CA ILE A 114 19.87 1.57 5.30
C ILE A 114 21.18 0.82 5.16
N GLU A 115 22.30 1.54 5.22
CA GLU A 115 23.64 0.96 5.12
C GLU A 115 23.90 -0.07 6.24
N LYS A 116 23.54 0.26 7.48
CA LYS A 116 23.67 -0.64 8.64
C LYS A 116 22.85 -1.93 8.46
N LEU A 117 21.72 -1.84 7.81
CA LEU A 117 20.80 -2.96 7.61
C LEU A 117 20.97 -3.64 6.25
N LYS A 118 21.96 -3.27 5.43
CA LYS A 118 22.11 -3.74 4.05
C LYS A 118 21.99 -5.26 3.93
N ASP A 119 22.71 -6.02 4.74
CA ASP A 119 22.72 -7.48 4.67
C ASP A 119 21.35 -8.07 5.07
N ILE A 120 20.70 -7.48 6.07
CA ILE A 120 19.37 -7.87 6.51
C ILE A 120 18.35 -7.58 5.41
N LEU A 121 18.40 -6.40 4.80
CA LEU A 121 17.51 -6.04 3.68
C LEU A 121 17.69 -6.98 2.49
N SER A 122 18.94 -7.31 2.15
CA SER A 122 19.27 -8.26 1.10
C SER A 122 18.70 -9.64 1.41
N SER A 123 18.81 -10.14 2.65
CA SER A 123 18.25 -11.41 3.06
C SER A 123 16.71 -11.43 2.97
N TYR A 124 16.02 -10.35 3.36
CA TYR A 124 14.57 -10.21 3.26
C TYR A 124 14.10 -10.17 1.80
N ILE A 125 14.85 -9.51 0.91
CA ILE A 125 14.56 -9.49 -0.53
C ILE A 125 14.69 -10.89 -1.11
N LEU A 126 15.75 -11.64 -0.78
CA LEU A 126 15.95 -13.02 -1.23
C LEU A 126 14.88 -13.96 -0.68
N GLU A 127 14.46 -13.77 0.57
CA GLU A 127 13.33 -14.53 1.13
C GLU A 127 12.03 -14.22 0.38
N ALA A 128 11.76 -12.94 0.06
CA ALA A 128 10.58 -12.55 -0.73
C ALA A 128 10.58 -13.15 -2.14
N ILE A 129 11.76 -13.23 -2.79
CA ILE A 129 11.95 -13.93 -4.06
C ILE A 129 11.60 -15.41 -3.91
N THR A 130 12.17 -16.08 -2.89
CA THR A 130 11.92 -17.50 -2.59
C THR A 130 10.43 -17.80 -2.34
N ILE A 131 9.72 -16.91 -1.62
CA ILE A 131 8.28 -17.01 -1.38
C ILE A 131 7.52 -16.99 -2.71
N GLU A 132 7.90 -16.09 -3.65
CA GLU A 132 7.26 -16.01 -4.96
C GLU A 132 7.55 -17.25 -5.80
N GLU A 133 8.81 -17.70 -5.88
CA GLU A 133 9.23 -18.90 -6.64
C GLU A 133 8.52 -20.18 -6.16
N LYS A 134 8.33 -20.31 -4.84
CA LYS A 134 7.55 -21.40 -4.24
C LYS A 134 6.05 -21.27 -4.46
N GLY A 135 5.59 -20.21 -5.10
CA GLY A 135 4.16 -19.97 -5.36
C GLY A 135 3.32 -19.78 -4.10
N GLN A 136 3.93 -19.38 -2.98
CA GLN A 136 3.20 -19.18 -1.73
C GLN A 136 2.17 -18.06 -1.89
N LYS A 137 0.97 -18.28 -1.35
CA LYS A 137 -0.16 -17.35 -1.42
C LYS A 137 -0.48 -16.82 -0.03
N VAL A 138 -0.77 -15.52 0.03
CA VAL A 138 -1.26 -14.91 1.26
C VAL A 138 -2.74 -15.25 1.42
N GLU A 139 -3.10 -15.84 2.54
CA GLU A 139 -4.48 -16.04 2.92
C GLU A 139 -5.07 -14.68 3.33
N MET A 140 -6.05 -14.21 2.54
CA MET A 140 -6.72 -12.95 2.79
C MET A 140 -8.00 -13.19 3.57
N ASN A 141 -8.12 -12.56 4.72
CA ASN A 141 -9.42 -12.53 5.39
C ASN A 141 -10.39 -11.69 4.56
N LYS A 142 -11.45 -12.30 4.06
CA LYS A 142 -12.43 -11.64 3.18
C LYS A 142 -13.28 -10.61 3.93
N ASN A 143 -13.51 -10.82 5.22
CA ASN A 143 -14.31 -9.92 6.08
C ASN A 143 -13.55 -9.65 7.39
N PRO A 144 -12.41 -8.93 7.35
CA PRO A 144 -11.57 -8.74 8.53
C PRO A 144 -12.19 -7.80 9.58
N GLU A 145 -13.11 -6.94 9.17
CA GLU A 145 -13.76 -5.97 10.05
C GLU A 145 -15.19 -6.39 10.36
N PRO A 146 -15.59 -6.42 11.66
CA PRO A 146 -16.98 -6.66 12.03
C PRO A 146 -17.87 -5.50 11.56
N ILE A 147 -19.08 -5.83 11.14
CA ILE A 147 -20.09 -4.82 10.81
C ILE A 147 -20.50 -4.11 12.12
N PRO A 148 -20.39 -2.77 12.20
CA PRO A 148 -20.79 -2.05 13.40
C PRO A 148 -22.31 -2.18 13.65
N GLU A 149 -22.69 -2.20 14.92
CA GLU A 149 -24.08 -2.41 15.34
C GLU A 149 -25.04 -1.40 14.69
N GLU A 150 -24.64 -0.14 14.59
CA GLU A 150 -25.46 0.90 13.96
C GLU A 150 -25.75 0.59 12.50
N LEU A 151 -24.78 0.04 11.75
CA LEU A 151 -25.01 -0.35 10.36
C LEU A 151 -25.97 -1.54 10.27
N THR A 152 -25.92 -2.46 11.23
CA THR A 152 -26.88 -3.57 11.32
C THR A 152 -28.29 -3.04 11.55
N VAL A 153 -28.47 -2.08 12.46
CA VAL A 153 -29.76 -1.42 12.70
C VAL A 153 -30.29 -0.72 11.44
N PHE A 154 -29.41 -0.08 10.66
CA PHE A 154 -29.81 0.50 9.37
C PHE A 154 -30.28 -0.55 8.36
N PHE A 155 -29.63 -1.72 8.32
CA PHE A 155 -30.05 -2.82 7.45
C PHE A 155 -31.40 -3.42 7.84
N GLU A 156 -31.72 -3.46 9.13
CA GLU A 156 -33.04 -3.94 9.63
C GLU A 156 -34.13 -2.95 9.29
N LYS A 157 -33.87 -1.65 9.42
CA LYS A 157 -34.85 -0.58 9.14
C LYS A 157 -35.07 -0.33 7.64
N ASP A 158 -34.08 -0.61 6.80
CA ASP A 158 -34.12 -0.32 5.36
C ASP A 158 -33.54 -1.50 4.55
N PRO A 159 -34.42 -2.49 4.19
CA PRO A 159 -33.98 -3.63 3.38
C PRO A 159 -33.42 -3.23 2.00
N THR A 160 -33.87 -2.09 1.45
CA THR A 160 -33.35 -1.59 0.15
C THR A 160 -31.92 -1.09 0.29
N PHE A 161 -31.60 -0.40 1.37
CA PHE A 161 -30.25 0.01 1.71
C PHE A 161 -29.34 -1.20 1.95
N LYS A 162 -29.82 -2.20 2.70
CA LYS A 162 -29.10 -3.47 2.89
C LYS A 162 -28.71 -4.10 1.56
N LYS A 163 -29.69 -4.22 0.64
CA LYS A 163 -29.44 -4.78 -0.70
C LYS A 163 -28.43 -3.97 -1.49
N ALA A 164 -28.53 -2.64 -1.48
CA ALA A 164 -27.57 -1.74 -2.13
C ALA A 164 -26.15 -1.91 -1.57
N PHE A 165 -26.01 -1.99 -0.25
CA PHE A 165 -24.73 -2.20 0.40
C PHE A 165 -24.07 -3.53 0.00
N PHE A 166 -24.83 -4.65 0.04
CA PHE A 166 -24.31 -5.97 -0.30
C PHE A 166 -24.09 -6.18 -1.81
N ASN A 167 -24.66 -5.33 -2.67
CA ASN A 167 -24.36 -5.29 -4.09
C ASN A 167 -23.02 -4.61 -4.40
N LEU A 168 -22.44 -3.85 -3.46
CA LEU A 168 -21.09 -3.33 -3.60
C LEU A 168 -20.08 -4.49 -3.63
N THR A 169 -18.96 -4.27 -4.33
CA THR A 169 -17.83 -5.23 -4.26
C THR A 169 -17.30 -5.37 -2.82
N PRO A 170 -16.75 -6.53 -2.43
CA PRO A 170 -16.22 -6.75 -1.07
C PRO A 170 -15.25 -5.66 -0.61
N GLY A 171 -14.41 -5.14 -1.51
CA GLY A 171 -13.48 -4.04 -1.21
C GLY A 171 -14.20 -2.72 -0.89
N ARG A 172 -15.30 -2.40 -1.60
CA ARG A 172 -16.11 -1.20 -1.32
C ARG A 172 -16.87 -1.33 -0.02
N GLN A 173 -17.47 -2.50 0.26
CA GLN A 173 -18.12 -2.80 1.54
C GLN A 173 -17.13 -2.60 2.70
N ARG A 174 -15.94 -3.20 2.59
CA ARG A 174 -14.87 -3.09 3.59
C ARG A 174 -14.46 -1.63 3.82
N GLY A 175 -14.32 -0.82 2.78
CA GLY A 175 -14.00 0.61 2.90
C GLY A 175 -15.00 1.36 3.78
N TYR A 176 -16.30 1.12 3.59
CA TYR A 176 -17.35 1.71 4.40
C TYR A 176 -17.37 1.19 5.84
N ILE A 177 -17.23 -0.14 6.04
CA ILE A 177 -17.19 -0.74 7.38
C ILE A 177 -16.05 -0.13 8.20
N ILE A 178 -14.84 -0.05 7.64
CA ILE A 178 -13.68 0.56 8.29
C ILE A 178 -14.00 2.01 8.67
N TYR A 179 -14.49 2.82 7.73
CA TYR A 179 -14.77 4.22 7.97
C TYR A 179 -15.84 4.44 9.06
N PHE A 180 -16.92 3.66 9.04
CA PHE A 180 -17.98 3.75 10.04
C PHE A 180 -17.47 3.36 11.43
N SER A 181 -16.68 2.27 11.51
CA SER A 181 -16.15 1.74 12.77
C SER A 181 -15.04 2.58 13.42
N GLN A 182 -14.42 3.54 12.70
CA GLN A 182 -13.32 4.36 13.24
C GLN A 182 -13.70 5.21 14.45
N SER A 183 -14.97 5.56 14.61
CA SER A 183 -15.43 6.38 15.73
C SER A 183 -15.87 5.51 16.90
N LYS A 184 -15.45 5.85 18.11
CA LYS A 184 -15.96 5.24 19.35
C LYS A 184 -17.38 5.71 19.68
N ASN A 185 -17.79 6.90 19.21
CA ASN A 185 -19.10 7.47 19.50
C ASN A 185 -20.16 6.91 18.51
N PRO A 186 -21.23 6.24 19.02
CA PRO A 186 -22.31 5.70 18.20
C PRO A 186 -23.00 6.74 17.31
N GLN A 187 -23.29 7.94 17.84
CA GLN A 187 -23.94 9.00 17.06
C GLN A 187 -23.09 9.44 15.87
N THR A 188 -21.76 9.47 16.03
CA THR A 188 -20.86 9.77 14.90
C THR A 188 -20.92 8.66 13.84
N ARG A 189 -21.04 7.40 14.23
CA ARG A 189 -21.19 6.29 13.29
C ARG A 189 -22.50 6.39 12.51
N ILE A 190 -23.61 6.69 13.21
CA ILE A 190 -24.93 6.95 12.59
C ILE A 190 -24.82 8.08 11.55
N ASN A 191 -24.31 9.23 11.94
CA ASN A 191 -24.17 10.38 11.05
C ASN A 191 -23.31 10.07 9.81
N ARG A 192 -22.29 9.24 9.98
CA ARG A 192 -21.45 8.77 8.87
C ARG A 192 -22.22 7.87 7.91
N ILE A 193 -23.02 6.93 8.43
CA ILE A 193 -23.86 6.03 7.61
C ILE A 193 -24.86 6.86 6.80
N GLU A 194 -25.60 7.76 7.45
CA GLU A 194 -26.57 8.64 6.79
C GLU A 194 -25.92 9.48 5.68
N LYS A 195 -24.77 10.08 5.96
CA LYS A 195 -24.02 10.90 5.00
C LYS A 195 -23.67 10.14 3.71
N TYR A 196 -23.35 8.85 3.81
CA TYR A 196 -22.91 8.05 2.67
C TYR A 196 -24.00 7.15 2.08
N LYS A 197 -25.21 7.19 2.63
CA LYS A 197 -26.33 6.33 2.20
C LYS A 197 -26.60 6.47 0.70
N GLN A 198 -26.70 7.69 0.19
CA GLN A 198 -26.95 7.96 -1.22
C GLN A 198 -25.84 7.41 -2.12
N GLN A 199 -24.57 7.59 -1.75
CA GLN A 199 -23.42 7.08 -2.50
C GLN A 199 -23.41 5.55 -2.56
N ILE A 200 -23.86 4.88 -1.50
CA ILE A 200 -24.03 3.41 -1.47
C ILE A 200 -25.12 2.97 -2.42
N PHE A 201 -26.27 3.66 -2.48
CA PHE A 201 -27.34 3.40 -3.44
C PHE A 201 -26.87 3.53 -4.89
N GLU A 202 -25.98 4.46 -5.16
CA GLU A 202 -25.36 4.69 -6.49
C GLU A 202 -24.27 3.65 -6.82
N GLY A 203 -23.98 2.71 -5.93
CA GLY A 203 -22.94 1.69 -6.12
C GLY A 203 -21.51 2.22 -6.06
N ILE A 204 -21.30 3.44 -5.55
CA ILE A 204 -20.01 4.11 -5.46
C ILE A 204 -19.30 3.70 -4.16
N GLY A 205 -18.00 3.39 -4.24
CA GLY A 205 -17.17 3.05 -3.08
C GLY A 205 -16.67 4.29 -2.33
N PHE A 206 -16.38 4.13 -1.04
CA PHE A 206 -15.90 5.21 -0.18
C PHE A 206 -14.67 5.96 -0.75
N HIS A 207 -13.78 5.26 -1.45
CA HIS A 207 -12.56 5.81 -2.03
C HIS A 207 -12.63 6.10 -3.54
N ASP A 208 -13.75 5.83 -4.21
CA ASP A 208 -13.83 5.95 -5.67
C ASP A 208 -13.66 7.38 -6.15
N ASN A 209 -14.16 8.37 -5.40
CA ASN A 209 -14.01 9.79 -5.72
C ASN A 209 -12.59 10.34 -5.51
N TYR A 210 -11.68 9.57 -4.90
CA TYR A 210 -10.29 9.99 -4.72
C TYR A 210 -9.48 9.99 -6.03
N LYS A 211 -9.97 9.29 -7.06
CA LYS A 211 -9.31 9.19 -8.38
C LYS A 211 -9.64 10.34 -9.34
N SER A 212 -10.60 11.19 -9.03
CA SER A 212 -11.12 12.20 -9.96
C SER A 212 -10.47 13.58 -9.90
N LYS A 213 -9.39 13.76 -9.16
CA LYS A 213 -8.59 14.99 -9.19
C LYS A 213 -7.28 14.74 -9.95
N LYS A 214 -7.42 14.51 -11.25
CA LYS A 214 -6.33 14.71 -12.21
C LYS A 214 -6.45 16.09 -12.81
#